data_2bec565177af2acea0fdfca6f0d68eec
#
_entry.id   2bec565177af2acea0fdfca6f0d68eec
#
_cell.length_a   1.000
_cell.length_b   1.000
_cell.length_c   1.000
_cell.angle_alpha   90.00
_cell.angle_beta   90.00
_cell.angle_gamma   90.00
#
_symmetry.space_group_name_H-M   'P 1'
#
loop_
_entity.id
_entity.type
_entity.pdbx_description
1 polymer ?
#
loop_
_entity_poly.entity_id
_entity_poly.type
_entity_poly.pdbx_seq_one_letter_code
_entity_poly.pdbx_strand_id
1 'polypeptide(L)'
;MEDRFIAATDREPEVTLHFSKRYISLKGEAYPEDAAAFWGPIINALKNYLTLDAQAGLTLDIELLYFNSSSAKALMNILNALDEAAQQGGDFCINWYCQEEDETMQEFGEEFSESLQYAIFKIETLAI
;
A
#
# COMPACT_ATOMS: atom_id res chain seq x y z
N MET A 1 -6.28 1.79 -17.55
CA MET A 1 -5.32 2.39 -16.59
C MET A 1 -3.91 2.11 -17.04
N GLU A 2 -3.10 3.13 -17.10
CA GLU A 2 -1.70 2.96 -17.45
C GLU A 2 -0.89 2.47 -16.26
N ASP A 3 0.01 1.54 -16.53
CA ASP A 3 0.97 1.10 -15.52
C ASP A 3 2.01 2.20 -15.34
N ARG A 4 2.52 2.34 -14.10
CA ARG A 4 3.52 3.33 -13.75
C ARG A 4 4.59 2.74 -12.86
N PHE A 5 5.80 3.24 -13.00
CA PHE A 5 6.90 2.90 -12.12
C PHE A 5 7.57 4.17 -11.63
N ILE A 6 7.73 4.30 -10.32
CA ILE A 6 8.42 5.43 -9.70
C ILE A 6 9.64 4.86 -8.98
N ALA A 7 10.84 5.28 -9.38
CA ALA A 7 12.06 4.81 -8.75
C ALA A 7 12.21 5.37 -7.35
N ALA A 8 12.80 4.58 -6.45
CA ALA A 8 13.06 5.02 -5.10
C ALA A 8 14.08 6.15 -5.07
N THR A 9 13.92 7.06 -4.11
CA THR A 9 14.90 8.09 -3.77
C THR A 9 15.30 7.91 -2.31
N ASP A 10 16.11 8.82 -1.77
CA ASP A 10 16.46 8.76 -0.35
C ASP A 10 15.26 8.91 0.57
N ARG A 11 14.21 9.58 0.13
CA ARG A 11 13.03 9.89 0.94
C ARG A 11 11.74 9.28 0.43
N GLU A 12 11.74 8.78 -0.80
CA GLU A 12 10.54 8.28 -1.44
C GLU A 12 10.68 6.81 -1.78
N PRO A 13 9.64 6.01 -1.55
CA PRO A 13 9.73 4.59 -1.86
C PRO A 13 9.64 4.34 -3.36
N GLU A 14 10.13 3.17 -3.76
CA GLU A 14 9.85 2.65 -5.10
C GLU A 14 8.38 2.29 -5.16
N VAL A 15 7.70 2.74 -6.22
CA VAL A 15 6.28 2.46 -6.41
C VAL A 15 6.07 1.79 -7.77
N THR A 16 5.46 0.63 -7.74
CA THR A 16 5.04 -0.07 -8.95
C THR A 16 3.53 -0.08 -9.00
N LEU A 17 2.95 0.60 -9.99
CA LEU A 17 1.52 0.56 -10.25
C LEU A 17 1.31 -0.30 -11.49
N HIS A 18 1.03 -1.58 -11.29
CA HIS A 18 0.89 -2.55 -12.36
C HIS A 18 -0.57 -3.00 -12.45
N PHE A 19 -1.43 -2.03 -12.81
CA PHE A 19 -2.87 -2.25 -12.83
C PHE A 19 -3.31 -3.35 -13.79
N SER A 20 -2.59 -3.51 -14.91
CA SER A 20 -2.89 -4.56 -15.88
C SER A 20 -2.75 -5.96 -15.27
N LYS A 21 -1.94 -6.10 -14.22
CA LYS A 21 -1.77 -7.36 -13.49
C LYS A 21 -2.39 -7.32 -12.10
N ARG A 22 -3.17 -6.29 -11.81
CA ARG A 22 -3.83 -6.12 -10.52
C ARG A 22 -2.84 -6.17 -9.37
N TYR A 23 -1.75 -5.42 -9.51
CA TYR A 23 -0.63 -5.47 -8.57
C TYR A 23 -0.07 -4.08 -8.31
N ILE A 24 0.15 -3.76 -7.03
CA ILE A 24 0.84 -2.56 -6.59
C ILE A 24 1.91 -2.96 -5.58
N SER A 25 3.08 -2.34 -5.67
CA SER A 25 4.17 -2.57 -4.73
C SER A 25 4.73 -1.24 -4.25
N LEU A 26 4.96 -1.15 -2.94
CA LEU A 26 5.62 -0.01 -2.28
C LEU A 26 6.83 -0.56 -1.54
N LYS A 27 8.03 -0.05 -1.86
CA LYS A 27 9.25 -0.60 -1.29
C LYS A 27 10.28 0.48 -1.00
N GLY A 28 10.83 0.49 0.20
CA GLY A 28 11.90 1.39 0.61
C GLY A 28 11.55 2.25 1.80
N GLU A 29 11.89 3.53 1.76
CA GLU A 29 11.62 4.49 2.83
C GLU A 29 10.64 5.54 2.35
N ALA A 30 9.68 5.93 3.19
CA ALA A 30 8.61 6.83 2.82
C ALA A 30 8.53 8.03 3.77
N TYR A 31 9.31 9.07 3.46
CA TYR A 31 9.25 10.35 4.17
C TYR A 31 9.46 11.52 3.22
N PRO A 32 8.60 11.64 2.17
CA PRO A 32 8.74 12.71 1.19
C PRO A 32 8.56 14.09 1.85
N GLU A 33 9.24 15.10 1.32
CA GLU A 33 9.09 16.47 1.81
C GLU A 33 7.69 16.99 1.65
N ASP A 34 7.06 16.66 0.52
CA ASP A 34 5.67 17.03 0.23
C ASP A 34 4.86 15.75 0.05
N ALA A 35 4.28 15.29 1.14
CA ALA A 35 3.51 14.05 1.15
C ALA A 35 2.32 14.11 0.18
N ALA A 36 1.64 15.24 0.11
CA ALA A 36 0.50 15.38 -0.79
C ALA A 36 0.92 15.29 -2.26
N ALA A 37 2.03 15.92 -2.61
CA ALA A 37 2.54 15.88 -3.98
C ALA A 37 3.00 14.48 -4.37
N PHE A 38 3.56 13.72 -3.43
CA PHE A 38 4.03 12.36 -3.71
C PHE A 38 2.88 11.36 -3.73
N TRP A 39 2.07 11.33 -2.66
CA TRP A 39 1.03 10.32 -2.50
C TRP A 39 -0.25 10.62 -3.27
N GLY A 40 -0.56 11.90 -3.51
CA GLY A 40 -1.79 12.30 -4.18
C GLY A 40 -2.03 11.62 -5.51
N PRO A 41 -1.07 11.68 -6.45
CA PRO A 41 -1.24 11.01 -7.75
C PRO A 41 -1.39 9.49 -7.64
N ILE A 42 -0.71 8.87 -6.68
CA ILE A 42 -0.79 7.42 -6.46
C ILE A 42 -2.20 7.05 -5.97
N ILE A 43 -2.70 7.77 -4.99
CA ILE A 43 -4.04 7.54 -4.43
C ILE A 43 -5.11 7.80 -5.50
N ASN A 44 -4.96 8.86 -6.29
CA ASN A 44 -5.90 9.15 -7.36
C ASN A 44 -5.92 8.05 -8.43
N ALA A 45 -4.76 7.54 -8.81
CA ALA A 45 -4.66 6.45 -9.78
C ALA A 45 -5.36 5.20 -9.24
N LEU A 46 -5.14 4.89 -7.96
CA LEU A 46 -5.80 3.74 -7.33
C LEU A 46 -7.32 3.93 -7.30
N LYS A 47 -7.79 5.09 -6.89
CA LYS A 47 -9.24 5.36 -6.84
C LYS A 47 -9.88 5.26 -8.22
N ASN A 48 -9.19 5.74 -9.27
CA ASN A 48 -9.69 5.59 -10.63
C ASN A 48 -9.78 4.12 -11.04
N TYR A 49 -8.77 3.33 -10.70
CA TYR A 49 -8.79 1.89 -10.96
C TYR A 49 -9.99 1.22 -10.27
N LEU A 50 -10.21 1.53 -8.99
CA LEU A 50 -11.31 0.95 -8.22
C LEU A 50 -12.68 1.37 -8.74
N THR A 51 -12.78 2.58 -9.29
CA THR A 51 -14.02 3.05 -9.91
C THR A 51 -14.33 2.28 -11.20
N LEU A 52 -13.29 1.98 -11.98
CA LEU A 52 -13.47 1.28 -13.26
C LEU A 52 -13.77 -0.21 -13.07
N ASP A 53 -13.14 -0.85 -12.09
CA ASP A 53 -13.31 -2.29 -11.90
C ASP A 53 -13.06 -2.73 -10.46
N ALA A 54 -13.98 -2.35 -9.55
CA ALA A 54 -13.86 -2.72 -8.14
C ALA A 54 -13.95 -4.24 -7.92
N GLN A 55 -14.58 -4.98 -8.84
CA GLN A 55 -14.73 -6.43 -8.72
C GLN A 55 -13.48 -7.21 -9.11
N ALA A 56 -12.54 -6.57 -9.81
CA ALA A 56 -11.35 -7.25 -10.30
C ALA A 56 -10.41 -7.67 -9.16
N GLY A 57 -10.38 -6.89 -8.08
CA GLY A 57 -9.44 -7.14 -7.00
C GLY A 57 -8.05 -6.56 -7.28
N LEU A 58 -7.16 -6.75 -6.33
CA LEU A 58 -5.80 -6.24 -6.43
C LEU A 58 -4.95 -6.78 -5.28
N THR A 59 -3.68 -7.02 -5.55
CA THR A 59 -2.70 -7.36 -4.53
C THR A 59 -1.79 -6.16 -4.30
N LEU A 60 -1.64 -5.76 -3.05
CA LEU A 60 -0.74 -4.68 -2.64
C LEU A 60 0.35 -5.26 -1.76
N ASP A 61 1.60 -5.15 -2.20
CA ASP A 61 2.77 -5.52 -1.40
C ASP A 61 3.39 -4.25 -0.82
N ILE A 62 3.59 -4.24 0.48
CA ILE A 62 4.21 -3.14 1.19
C ILE A 62 5.46 -3.66 1.90
N GLU A 63 6.62 -3.14 1.52
CA GLU A 63 7.89 -3.48 2.15
C GLU A 63 8.62 -2.19 2.47
N LEU A 64 8.18 -1.49 3.52
CA LEU A 64 8.75 -0.23 3.93
C LEU A 64 9.66 -0.41 5.13
N LEU A 65 10.84 0.20 5.07
CA LEU A 65 11.79 0.19 6.18
C LEU A 65 11.48 1.31 7.18
N TYR A 66 10.86 2.36 6.70
CA TYR A 66 10.48 3.51 7.52
C TYR A 66 9.41 4.33 6.81
N PHE A 67 8.51 4.93 7.57
CA PHE A 67 7.58 5.94 7.04
C PHE A 67 7.28 6.96 8.13
N ASN A 68 7.08 8.21 7.71
CA ASN A 68 6.72 9.28 8.64
C ASN A 68 5.19 9.34 8.83
N SER A 69 4.72 10.22 9.72
CA SER A 69 3.30 10.30 10.05
C SER A 69 2.43 10.72 8.87
N SER A 70 2.93 11.57 7.99
CA SER A 70 2.18 11.97 6.78
C SER A 70 2.01 10.80 5.83
N SER A 71 3.06 9.96 5.69
CA SER A 71 2.97 8.75 4.87
C SER A 71 2.09 7.70 5.53
N ALA A 72 2.07 7.62 6.85
CA ALA A 72 1.16 6.72 7.56
C ALA A 72 -0.30 7.04 7.23
N LYS A 73 -0.66 8.33 7.17
CA LYS A 73 -1.99 8.77 6.77
C LYS A 73 -2.31 8.36 5.34
N ALA A 74 -1.36 8.54 4.44
CA ALA A 74 -1.52 8.16 3.03
C ALA A 74 -1.72 6.65 2.90
N LEU A 75 -0.93 5.86 3.62
CA LEU A 75 -1.07 4.40 3.63
C LEU A 75 -2.46 4.01 4.14
N MET A 76 -2.94 4.65 5.20
CA MET A 76 -4.26 4.36 5.73
C MET A 76 -5.36 4.66 4.71
N ASN A 77 -5.22 5.75 3.97
CA ASN A 77 -6.17 6.09 2.89
C ASN A 77 -6.17 5.01 1.80
N ILE A 78 -5.00 4.53 1.42
CA ILE A 78 -4.87 3.46 0.43
C ILE A 78 -5.54 2.18 0.94
N LEU A 79 -5.23 1.78 2.18
CA LEU A 79 -5.78 0.57 2.76
C LEU A 79 -7.29 0.63 2.92
N ASN A 80 -7.81 1.77 3.37
CA ASN A 80 -9.26 1.96 3.50
C ASN A 80 -9.97 1.89 2.15
N ALA A 81 -9.37 2.44 1.09
CA ALA A 81 -9.95 2.37 -0.24
C ALA A 81 -10.04 0.92 -0.72
N LEU A 82 -9.01 0.12 -0.46
CA LEU A 82 -9.02 -1.30 -0.81
C LEU A 82 -10.05 -2.07 0.00
N ASP A 83 -10.18 -1.74 1.29
CA ASP A 83 -11.14 -2.42 2.17
C ASP A 83 -12.58 -2.13 1.74
N GLU A 84 -12.89 -0.90 1.37
CA GLU A 84 -14.19 -0.52 0.84
C GLU A 84 -14.50 -1.27 -0.46
N ALA A 85 -13.53 -1.40 -1.34
CA ALA A 85 -13.69 -2.15 -2.58
C ALA A 85 -13.89 -3.64 -2.31
N ALA A 86 -13.19 -4.18 -1.32
CA ALA A 86 -13.34 -5.59 -0.91
C ALA A 86 -14.76 -5.85 -0.38
N GLN A 87 -15.34 -4.87 0.31
CA GLN A 87 -16.73 -4.96 0.78
C GLN A 87 -17.70 -5.12 -0.38
N GLN A 88 -17.38 -4.58 -1.56
CA GLN A 88 -18.19 -4.68 -2.76
C GLN A 88 -18.01 -6.01 -3.51
N GLY A 89 -17.13 -6.89 -3.03
CA GLY A 89 -16.98 -8.24 -3.55
C GLY A 89 -15.69 -8.55 -4.30
N GLY A 90 -14.79 -7.59 -4.46
CA GLY A 90 -13.50 -7.85 -5.11
C GLY A 90 -12.52 -8.57 -4.18
N ASP A 91 -11.56 -9.27 -4.75
CA ASP A 91 -10.50 -9.95 -3.99
C ASP A 91 -9.32 -9.02 -3.79
N PHE A 92 -9.20 -8.47 -2.59
CA PHE A 92 -8.10 -7.56 -2.25
C PHE A 92 -7.23 -8.18 -1.17
N CYS A 93 -5.94 -8.27 -1.45
CA CYS A 93 -4.96 -8.84 -0.54
C CYS A 93 -3.84 -7.85 -0.32
N ILE A 94 -3.51 -7.60 0.94
CA ILE A 94 -2.43 -6.70 1.33
C ILE A 94 -1.39 -7.54 2.05
N ASN A 95 -0.16 -7.52 1.54
CA ASN A 95 0.95 -8.22 2.15
C ASN A 95 1.88 -7.18 2.76
N TRP A 96 1.98 -7.20 4.07
CA TRP A 96 2.84 -6.29 4.84
C TRP A 96 4.12 -7.02 5.17
N TYR A 97 5.20 -6.68 4.48
CA TYR A 97 6.50 -7.31 4.68
C TYR A 97 7.32 -6.50 5.65
N CYS A 98 7.91 -7.14 6.64
CA CYS A 98 8.82 -6.50 7.58
C CYS A 98 9.95 -7.47 7.92
N GLN A 99 11.08 -6.91 8.32
CA GLN A 99 12.19 -7.73 8.75
C GLN A 99 11.86 -8.39 10.09
N GLU A 100 12.36 -9.60 10.28
CA GLU A 100 12.06 -10.39 11.48
C GLU A 100 12.40 -9.66 12.78
N GLU A 101 13.44 -8.84 12.77
CA GLU A 101 13.88 -8.09 13.94
C GLU A 101 13.18 -6.74 14.13
N ASP A 102 12.41 -6.31 13.15
CA ASP A 102 11.77 -4.98 13.16
C ASP A 102 10.41 -5.05 13.86
N GLU A 103 10.45 -5.02 15.19
CA GLU A 103 9.23 -5.08 16.00
C GLU A 103 8.32 -3.89 15.76
N THR A 104 8.88 -2.71 15.55
CA THR A 104 8.11 -1.50 15.27
C THR A 104 7.27 -1.64 14.01
N MET A 105 7.87 -2.15 12.95
CA MET A 105 7.15 -2.37 11.69
C MET A 105 6.08 -3.45 11.83
N GLN A 106 6.33 -4.48 12.62
CA GLN A 106 5.32 -5.51 12.91
C GLN A 106 4.13 -4.90 13.64
N GLU A 107 4.39 -4.05 14.63
CA GLU A 107 3.32 -3.37 15.38
C GLU A 107 2.48 -2.47 14.49
N PHE A 108 3.11 -1.72 13.58
CA PHE A 108 2.38 -0.90 12.63
C PHE A 108 1.47 -1.77 11.73
N GLY A 109 1.98 -2.89 11.26
CA GLY A 109 1.18 -3.82 10.47
C GLY A 109 -0.03 -4.33 11.23
N GLU A 110 0.15 -4.69 12.49
CA GLU A 110 -0.94 -5.14 13.34
C GLU A 110 -1.99 -4.04 13.55
N GLU A 111 -1.56 -2.81 13.80
CA GLU A 111 -2.47 -1.68 13.97
C GLU A 111 -3.28 -1.41 12.70
N PHE A 112 -2.61 -1.40 11.55
CA PHE A 112 -3.32 -1.19 10.28
C PHE A 112 -4.33 -2.31 10.02
N SER A 113 -3.97 -3.56 10.32
CA SER A 113 -4.86 -4.68 10.07
C SER A 113 -6.13 -4.62 10.91
N GLU A 114 -6.06 -4.05 12.11
CA GLU A 114 -7.21 -3.95 13.01
C GLU A 114 -8.34 -3.09 12.45
N SER A 115 -8.02 -2.13 11.60
CA SER A 115 -9.02 -1.23 11.03
C SER A 115 -9.66 -1.78 9.76
N LEU A 116 -9.20 -2.91 9.24
CA LEU A 116 -9.70 -3.51 8.00
C LEU A 116 -10.62 -4.68 8.32
N GLN A 117 -11.72 -4.81 7.57
CA GLN A 117 -12.74 -5.83 7.81
C GLN A 117 -12.93 -6.78 6.63
N TYR A 118 -12.70 -6.33 5.42
CA TYR A 118 -13.06 -7.07 4.21
C TYR A 118 -11.86 -7.50 3.39
N ALA A 119 -10.81 -6.69 3.31
CA ALA A 119 -9.60 -7.05 2.61
C ALA A 119 -8.79 -8.05 3.45
N ILE A 120 -8.06 -8.92 2.77
CA ILE A 120 -7.15 -9.86 3.44
C ILE A 120 -5.85 -9.11 3.73
N PHE A 121 -5.42 -9.12 4.99
CA PHE A 121 -4.18 -8.47 5.40
C PHE A 121 -3.27 -9.52 6.02
N LYS A 122 -2.08 -9.67 5.44
CA LYS A 122 -1.09 -10.64 5.93
C LYS A 122 0.19 -9.93 6.34
N ILE A 123 0.72 -10.29 7.48
CA ILE A 123 2.01 -9.81 7.94
C ILE A 123 3.01 -10.93 7.68
N GLU A 124 4.01 -10.62 6.83
CA GLU A 124 5.02 -11.58 6.43
C GLU A 124 6.39 -11.09 6.92
N THR A 125 7.13 -11.95 7.60
CA THR A 125 8.47 -11.59 8.05
C THR A 125 9.51 -12.05 7.03
N LEU A 126 10.49 -11.18 6.81
CA LEU A 126 11.58 -11.46 5.89
C LEU A 126 12.82 -11.87 6.69
N ALA A 127 13.39 -13.02 6.35
CA ALA A 127 14.66 -13.44 6.94
C ALA A 127 15.78 -12.60 6.32
N ILE A 128 16.75 -12.21 7.14
CA ILE A 128 17.90 -11.43 6.70
C ILE A 128 18.98 -12.37 6.15
#